data_e3b3b377d3b31ba72619f3ccb2b18ef2
#
_entry.id   e3b3b377d3b31ba72619f3ccb2b18ef2
#
_cell.length_a   1.000
_cell.length_b   1.000
_cell.length_c   1.000
_cell.angle_alpha   90.00
_cell.angle_beta   90.00
_cell.angle_gamma   90.00
#
_symmetry.space_group_name_H-M   'P 1'
#
loop_
_entity.id
_entity.type
_entity.pdbx_description
1 polymer ?
#
loop_
_entity_poly.entity_id
_entity_poly.type
_entity_poly.pdbx_seq_one_letter_code
_entity_poly.pdbx_strand_id
1 'polypeptide(L)'
;MSASTGSIGVSYQAQVQNLGWMDTVSNGAVAGTTGQGLRLEALRVWLDNAPQGMRIGYQAKVEGIGWQSVVFDGAEAGTTEQSKAIDDLRIWLVDPPQGMHVLYQAHVQDLGWLREVTDAQVAGTPEGNKRIEAVRIQLTGP
;
A
#
# COMPACT_ATOMS: atom_id res chain seq x y z
N MET A 1 -28.13 13.02 -3.05
CA MET A 1 -27.66 12.75 -2.75
C MET A 1 -27.26 12.25 -2.44
N SER A 2 -27.20 12.21 -2.25
CA SER A 2 -26.66 11.67 -1.92
C SER A 2 -26.04 11.38 -1.42
N ALA A 3 -26.09 11.44 -1.58
CA ALA A 3 -25.55 11.05 -1.16
C ALA A 3 -24.87 10.69 -0.57
N SER A 4 -25.05 11.00 -0.30
CA SER A 4 -24.38 10.58 0.42
C SER A 4 -23.84 9.66 0.63
N THR A 5 -24.19 9.47 0.32
CA THR A 5 -23.43 8.32 0.33
C THR A 5 -22.05 8.59 0.84
N GLY A 6 -21.38 7.68 1.40
CA GLY A 6 -20.10 7.88 2.02
C GLY A 6 -19.05 8.47 1.10
N SER A 7 -18.04 9.06 1.67
CA SER A 7 -16.86 9.51 0.97
C SER A 7 -16.11 8.33 0.39
N ILE A 8 -15.36 8.57 -0.67
CA ILE A 8 -14.47 7.56 -1.22
C ILE A 8 -13.35 7.32 -0.20
N GLY A 9 -13.06 6.06 0.07
CA GLY A 9 -12.00 5.69 0.99
C GLY A 9 -11.11 4.64 0.39
N VAL A 10 -10.06 4.30 1.12
CA VAL A 10 -9.12 3.24 0.73
C VAL A 10 -8.95 2.27 1.88
N SER A 11 -9.04 0.98 1.57
CA SER A 11 -8.83 -0.09 2.55
C SER A 11 -7.69 -0.96 2.08
N TYR A 12 -6.97 -1.56 3.00
CA TYR A 12 -5.81 -2.35 2.65
C TYR A 12 -5.51 -3.37 3.74
N GLN A 13 -4.79 -4.40 3.33
CA GLN A 13 -4.52 -5.55 4.19
C GLN A 13 -3.10 -6.02 3.92
N ALA A 14 -2.35 -6.24 4.98
CA ALA A 14 -0.96 -6.63 4.92
C ALA A 14 -0.77 -8.07 5.37
N GLN A 15 0.09 -8.79 4.67
CA GLN A 15 0.60 -10.06 5.18
C GLN A 15 1.99 -9.82 5.73
N VAL A 16 2.21 -10.28 6.95
CA VAL A 16 3.42 -10.00 7.72
C VAL A 16 4.10 -11.31 8.09
N GLN A 17 5.41 -11.27 8.08
CA GLN A 17 6.27 -12.40 8.48
C GLN A 17 5.74 -13.03 9.77
N ASN A 18 5.53 -14.34 9.74
CA ASN A 18 5.09 -15.15 10.89
C ASN A 18 3.68 -14.90 11.39
N LEU A 19 3.01 -13.84 10.90
CA LEU A 19 1.66 -13.50 11.36
C LEU A 19 0.58 -13.77 10.31
N GLY A 20 0.96 -13.83 9.02
CA GLY A 20 0.00 -14.02 7.94
C GLY A 20 -0.76 -12.75 7.61
N TRP A 21 -1.93 -12.90 6.99
CA TRP A 21 -2.78 -11.75 6.66
C TRP A 21 -3.37 -11.16 7.93
N MET A 22 -3.11 -9.88 8.15
CA MET A 22 -3.63 -9.17 9.30
C MET A 22 -5.00 -8.59 8.96
N ASP A 23 -5.65 -7.98 9.95
CA ASP A 23 -6.95 -7.38 9.74
C ASP A 23 -6.88 -6.25 8.73
N THR A 24 -7.96 -6.06 7.98
CA THR A 24 -8.10 -4.94 7.07
C THR A 24 -8.14 -3.63 7.85
N VAL A 25 -7.44 -2.63 7.34
CA VAL A 25 -7.45 -1.28 7.91
C VAL A 25 -7.78 -0.29 6.80
N SER A 26 -8.05 0.97 7.16
CA SER A 26 -8.51 1.97 6.19
C SER A 26 -7.95 3.35 6.51
N ASN A 27 -7.83 4.16 5.47
CA ASN A 27 -7.74 5.62 5.56
C ASN A 27 -6.68 6.13 6.54
N GLY A 28 -5.44 5.79 6.27
CA GLY A 28 -4.30 6.27 7.05
C GLY A 28 -3.93 5.41 8.24
N ALA A 29 -4.67 4.35 8.51
CA ALA A 29 -4.30 3.43 9.59
C ALA A 29 -3.08 2.61 9.19
N VAL A 30 -2.38 2.08 10.18
CA VAL A 30 -1.16 1.30 9.95
C VAL A 30 -1.51 -0.12 9.58
N ALA A 31 -1.00 -0.59 8.44
CA ALA A 31 -1.04 -2.01 8.07
C ALA A 31 0.37 -2.56 8.21
N GLY A 32 0.51 -3.68 8.90
CA GLY A 32 1.82 -4.24 9.24
C GLY A 32 2.16 -3.99 10.68
N THR A 33 3.43 -4.12 11.03
CA THR A 33 3.89 -3.93 12.41
C THR A 33 5.08 -2.98 12.44
N THR A 34 5.22 -2.27 13.57
CA THR A 34 6.38 -1.42 13.80
C THR A 34 7.06 -1.88 15.08
N GLY A 35 8.38 -1.73 15.14
CA GLY A 35 9.14 -2.08 16.34
C GLY A 35 9.28 -3.55 16.62
N GLN A 36 8.87 -4.42 15.70
CA GLN A 36 8.95 -5.87 15.90
C GLN A 36 9.92 -6.56 14.95
N GLY A 37 10.50 -5.82 14.01
CA GLY A 37 11.48 -6.40 13.11
C GLY A 37 10.90 -7.40 12.11
N LEU A 38 9.61 -7.29 11.79
CA LEU A 38 8.94 -8.23 10.90
C LEU A 38 8.70 -7.59 9.54
N ARG A 39 9.02 -8.32 8.47
CA ARG A 39 8.87 -7.81 7.11
C ARG A 39 7.43 -7.87 6.64
N LEU A 40 7.05 -6.90 5.82
CA LEU A 40 5.82 -6.92 5.06
C LEU A 40 6.06 -7.80 3.84
N GLU A 41 5.23 -8.79 3.60
CA GLU A 41 5.45 -9.75 2.52
C GLU A 41 4.51 -9.57 1.36
N ALA A 42 3.27 -9.15 1.63
CA ALA A 42 2.27 -8.96 0.59
C ALA A 42 1.27 -7.90 1.03
N LEU A 43 0.59 -7.33 0.05
CA LEU A 43 -0.34 -6.23 0.29
C LEU A 43 -1.50 -6.32 -0.69
N ARG A 44 -2.71 -6.05 -0.20
CA ARG A 44 -3.90 -5.86 -1.03
C ARG A 44 -4.45 -4.48 -0.73
N VAL A 45 -4.87 -3.78 -1.78
CA VAL A 45 -5.42 -2.42 -1.63
C VAL A 45 -6.67 -2.31 -2.48
N TRP A 46 -7.72 -1.69 -1.96
CA TRP A 46 -8.94 -1.47 -2.74
C TRP A 46 -9.62 -0.19 -2.28
N LEU A 47 -10.55 0.28 -3.10
CA LEU A 47 -11.27 1.51 -2.85
C LEU A 47 -12.65 1.20 -2.27
N ASP A 48 -13.12 2.10 -1.40
CA ASP A 48 -14.47 2.02 -0.84
C ASP A 48 -15.29 3.16 -1.44
N ASN A 49 -16.50 2.85 -1.87
CA ASN A 49 -17.44 3.85 -2.41
C ASN A 49 -16.92 4.58 -3.65
N ALA A 50 -16.05 3.95 -4.43
CA ALA A 50 -15.51 4.60 -5.62
C ALA A 50 -16.56 4.67 -6.73
N PRO A 51 -16.58 5.76 -7.49
CA PRO A 51 -17.45 5.80 -8.66
C PRO A 51 -17.03 4.78 -9.71
N GLN A 52 -17.98 4.44 -10.57
CA GLN A 52 -17.72 3.49 -11.64
C GLN A 52 -16.53 3.97 -12.47
N GLY A 53 -15.64 3.05 -12.78
CA GLY A 53 -14.45 3.35 -13.59
C GLY A 53 -13.23 3.80 -12.82
N MET A 54 -13.39 4.17 -11.56
CA MET A 54 -12.24 4.54 -10.73
C MET A 54 -11.59 3.28 -10.17
N ARG A 55 -10.27 3.21 -10.28
CA ARG A 55 -9.52 2.05 -9.81
C ARG A 55 -8.31 2.50 -9.02
N ILE A 56 -7.75 1.59 -8.26
CA ILE A 56 -6.47 1.81 -7.59
C ILE A 56 -5.49 0.74 -8.07
N GLY A 57 -4.33 1.20 -8.56
CA GLY A 57 -3.26 0.32 -9.01
C GLY A 57 -2.09 0.39 -8.07
N TYR A 58 -1.33 -0.69 -8.01
CA TYR A 58 -0.15 -0.70 -7.16
C TYR A 58 0.83 -1.77 -7.65
N GLN A 59 2.07 -1.61 -7.23
CA GLN A 59 3.16 -2.45 -7.69
C GLN A 59 4.19 -2.57 -6.58
N ALA A 60 4.66 -3.77 -6.34
CA ALA A 60 5.64 -4.05 -5.30
C ALA A 60 6.97 -4.45 -5.93
N LYS A 61 8.05 -3.99 -5.31
CA LYS A 61 9.40 -4.49 -5.61
C LYS A 61 9.74 -5.47 -4.50
N VAL A 62 10.05 -6.70 -4.89
CA VAL A 62 10.23 -7.80 -3.95
C VAL A 62 11.69 -8.22 -3.88
N GLU A 63 12.13 -8.47 -2.67
CA GLU A 63 13.48 -8.95 -2.38
C GLU A 63 13.86 -10.10 -3.31
N GLY A 64 14.98 -9.95 -4.03
CA GLY A 64 15.47 -11.01 -4.90
C GLY A 64 14.72 -11.20 -6.21
N ILE A 65 13.61 -10.48 -6.41
CA ILE A 65 12.80 -10.60 -7.63
C ILE A 65 12.78 -9.31 -8.43
N GLY A 66 12.69 -8.17 -7.74
CA GLY A 66 12.55 -6.87 -8.40
C GLY A 66 11.09 -6.44 -8.50
N TRP A 67 10.82 -5.47 -9.37
CA TRP A 67 9.47 -4.96 -9.58
C TRP A 67 8.60 -6.03 -10.23
N GLN A 68 7.48 -6.34 -9.59
CA GLN A 68 6.52 -7.29 -10.12
C GLN A 68 5.58 -6.60 -11.10
N SER A 69 4.68 -7.36 -11.68
CA SER A 69 3.63 -6.81 -12.53
C SER A 69 2.70 -5.93 -11.71
N VAL A 70 2.14 -4.91 -12.35
CA VAL A 70 1.14 -4.04 -11.75
C VAL A 70 -0.13 -4.84 -11.47
N VAL A 71 -0.76 -4.58 -10.32
CA VAL A 71 -2.04 -5.19 -9.96
C VAL A 71 -3.03 -4.09 -9.55
N PHE A 72 -4.32 -4.45 -9.47
CA PHE A 72 -5.39 -3.48 -9.20
C PHE A 72 -6.42 -4.07 -8.24
N ASP A 73 -7.07 -3.19 -7.48
CA ASP A 73 -8.39 -3.43 -6.86
C ASP A 73 -8.47 -4.73 -6.07
N GLY A 74 -7.67 -4.86 -5.05
CA GLY A 74 -7.71 -6.00 -4.13
C GLY A 74 -6.86 -7.17 -4.54
N ALA A 75 -6.17 -7.10 -5.69
CA ALA A 75 -5.24 -8.16 -6.06
C ALA A 75 -4.01 -8.13 -5.18
N GLU A 76 -3.31 -9.24 -5.09
CA GLU A 76 -2.16 -9.37 -4.22
C GLU A 76 -0.90 -8.85 -4.89
N ALA A 77 -0.18 -7.94 -4.22
CA ALA A 77 1.16 -7.50 -4.58
C ALA A 77 2.12 -8.09 -3.56
N GLY A 78 3.31 -8.47 -4.01
CA GLY A 78 4.26 -9.15 -3.15
C GLY A 78 4.14 -10.66 -3.30
N THR A 79 4.63 -11.40 -2.33
CA THR A 79 4.58 -12.86 -2.35
C THR A 79 4.14 -13.40 -1.00
N THR A 80 3.55 -14.60 -1.01
CA THR A 80 3.21 -15.28 0.22
C THR A 80 3.96 -16.61 0.26
N GLU A 81 4.34 -17.04 1.47
CA GLU A 81 4.97 -18.32 1.71
C GLU A 81 6.33 -18.47 1.02
N GLN A 82 6.97 -17.36 0.69
CA GLN A 82 8.30 -17.37 0.08
C GLN A 82 9.36 -16.69 0.93
N SER A 83 8.96 -16.15 2.08
CA SER A 83 9.87 -15.50 3.02
C SER A 83 10.64 -14.34 2.37
N LYS A 84 9.95 -13.55 1.54
CA LYS A 84 10.54 -12.41 0.85
C LYS A 84 9.85 -11.14 1.25
N ALA A 85 10.65 -10.09 1.46
CA ALA A 85 10.14 -8.78 1.85
C ALA A 85 9.69 -7.98 0.63
N ILE A 86 8.74 -7.08 0.85
CA ILE A 86 8.52 -5.97 -0.08
C ILE A 86 9.54 -4.91 0.28
N ASP A 87 10.33 -4.48 -0.70
CA ASP A 87 11.35 -3.46 -0.51
C ASP A 87 10.87 -2.06 -0.90
N ASP A 88 10.05 -1.97 -1.92
CA ASP A 88 9.52 -0.70 -2.42
C ASP A 88 8.10 -0.90 -2.93
N LEU A 89 7.35 0.19 -2.98
CA LEU A 89 5.93 0.15 -3.32
C LEU A 89 5.55 1.41 -4.08
N ARG A 90 4.70 1.27 -5.08
CA ARG A 90 4.08 2.38 -5.80
C ARG A 90 2.57 2.19 -5.79
N ILE A 91 1.83 3.29 -5.62
CA ILE A 91 0.36 3.25 -5.61
C ILE A 91 -0.14 4.45 -6.41
N TRP A 92 -1.20 4.27 -7.18
CA TRP A 92 -1.79 5.36 -7.97
C TRP A 92 -3.27 5.11 -8.18
N LEU A 93 -3.97 6.17 -8.56
CA LEU A 93 -5.41 6.11 -8.87
C LEU A 93 -5.60 6.16 -10.38
N VAL A 94 -6.62 5.46 -10.86
CA VAL A 94 -7.05 5.50 -12.25
C VAL A 94 -8.40 6.20 -12.28
N ASP A 95 -8.51 7.24 -13.09
CA ASP A 95 -9.74 8.04 -13.26
C ASP A 95 -10.32 8.55 -11.95
N PRO A 96 -9.50 9.20 -11.10
CA PRO A 96 -10.05 9.76 -9.87
C PRO A 96 -10.83 11.04 -10.14
N PRO A 97 -11.70 11.45 -9.23
CA PRO A 97 -12.27 12.80 -9.28
C PRO A 97 -11.14 13.82 -9.33
N GLN A 98 -11.40 14.93 -10.00
CA GLN A 98 -10.40 15.99 -10.14
C GLN A 98 -9.91 16.44 -8.74
N GLY A 99 -8.59 16.54 -8.59
CA GLY A 99 -7.99 16.98 -7.34
C GLY A 99 -7.78 15.90 -6.30
N MET A 100 -8.20 14.66 -6.57
CA MET A 100 -7.99 13.57 -5.63
C MET A 100 -6.66 12.87 -5.90
N HIS A 101 -5.92 12.59 -4.84
CA HIS A 101 -4.63 11.93 -4.89
C HIS A 101 -4.56 10.81 -3.85
N VAL A 102 -3.67 9.86 -4.05
CA VAL A 102 -3.37 8.87 -3.03
C VAL A 102 -2.03 9.22 -2.40
N LEU A 103 -2.02 9.30 -1.06
CA LEU A 103 -0.81 9.50 -0.27
C LEU A 103 -0.47 8.20 0.43
N TYR A 104 0.81 7.89 0.52
CA TYR A 104 1.20 6.68 1.22
C TYR A 104 2.61 6.84 1.79
N GLN A 105 2.89 6.03 2.80
CA GLN A 105 4.10 6.16 3.59
C GLN A 105 4.53 4.76 4.02
N ALA A 106 5.82 4.49 3.93
CA ALA A 106 6.38 3.20 4.33
C ALA A 106 7.21 3.34 5.61
N HIS A 107 7.05 2.39 6.51
CA HIS A 107 7.94 2.20 7.66
C HIS A 107 8.98 1.18 7.24
N VAL A 108 10.25 1.54 7.33
CA VAL A 108 11.35 0.76 6.76
C VAL A 108 12.32 0.35 7.86
N GLN A 109 12.85 -0.86 7.74
CA GLN A 109 13.85 -1.42 8.64
C GLN A 109 14.94 -0.40 8.95
N ASP A 110 15.20 -0.18 10.23
CA ASP A 110 16.26 0.69 10.74
C ASP A 110 16.05 2.18 10.48
N LEU A 111 15.09 2.58 9.67
CA LEU A 111 14.87 3.98 9.30
C LEU A 111 13.58 4.56 9.87
N GLY A 112 12.57 3.71 10.17
CA GLY A 112 11.28 4.17 10.64
C GLY A 112 10.42 4.67 9.50
N TRP A 113 9.45 5.54 9.82
CA TRP A 113 8.55 6.10 8.81
C TRP A 113 9.32 7.06 7.91
N LEU A 114 9.29 6.75 6.62
CA LEU A 114 9.86 7.64 5.63
C LEU A 114 8.84 8.73 5.27
N ARG A 115 9.26 9.69 4.47
CA ARG A 115 8.42 10.76 4.00
C ARG A 115 7.22 10.23 3.21
N GLU A 116 6.07 10.89 3.32
CA GLU A 116 4.92 10.57 2.49
C GLU A 116 5.23 10.83 1.03
N VAL A 117 4.67 9.99 0.17
CA VAL A 117 4.75 10.15 -1.27
C VAL A 117 3.36 10.06 -1.87
N THR A 118 3.21 10.45 -3.13
CA THR A 118 1.91 10.48 -3.81
C THR A 118 2.02 9.87 -5.20
N ASP A 119 0.90 9.33 -5.68
CA ASP A 119 0.63 9.12 -7.11
C ASP A 119 1.81 8.50 -7.86
N ALA A 120 2.05 7.24 -7.64
CA ALA A 120 3.06 6.44 -8.34
C ALA A 120 4.51 6.74 -7.97
N GLN A 121 4.74 7.62 -7.00
CA GLN A 121 6.10 7.77 -6.48
C GLN A 121 6.48 6.54 -5.67
N VAL A 122 7.78 6.28 -5.57
CA VAL A 122 8.26 5.09 -4.85
C VAL A 122 8.31 5.37 -3.35
N ALA A 123 7.66 4.50 -2.57
CA ALA A 123 7.80 4.47 -1.12
C ALA A 123 8.75 3.33 -0.80
N GLY A 124 9.81 3.62 -0.04
CA GLY A 124 10.86 2.68 0.29
C GLY A 124 12.22 3.31 0.04
N THR A 125 13.26 2.51 0.01
CA THR A 125 14.61 3.02 -0.20
C THR A 125 15.04 2.73 -1.63
N PRO A 126 15.67 3.70 -2.33
CA PRO A 126 16.03 3.50 -3.73
C PRO A 126 16.98 2.34 -3.97
N GLU A 127 17.87 2.09 -3.04
CA GLU A 127 18.82 1.00 -3.15
C GLU A 127 18.19 -0.35 -2.90
N GLY A 128 16.96 -0.36 -2.37
CA GLY A 128 16.20 -1.57 -2.23
C GLY A 128 16.77 -2.63 -1.31
N ASN A 129 17.58 -2.22 -0.34
CA ASN A 129 18.21 -3.19 0.54
C ASN A 129 17.58 -3.29 1.91
N LYS A 130 16.51 -2.51 2.15
CA LYS A 130 15.84 -2.53 3.44
C LYS A 130 14.38 -2.82 3.24
N ARG A 131 13.86 -3.71 4.06
CA ARG A 131 12.49 -4.18 3.94
C ARG A 131 11.50 -3.15 4.46
N ILE A 132 10.34 -3.11 3.86
CA ILE A 132 9.19 -2.40 4.40
C ILE A 132 8.59 -3.27 5.50
N GLU A 133 8.19 -2.64 6.60
CA GLU A 133 7.59 -3.33 7.73
C GLU A 133 6.12 -2.97 7.91
N ALA A 134 5.73 -1.77 7.50
CA ALA A 134 4.35 -1.31 7.60
C ALA A 134 4.09 -0.21 6.59
N VAL A 135 2.83 0.02 6.29
CA VAL A 135 2.42 1.09 5.37
C VAL A 135 1.18 1.80 5.91
N ARG A 136 1.02 3.05 5.50
CA ARG A 136 -0.20 3.84 5.67
C ARG A 136 -0.61 4.35 4.31
N ILE A 137 -1.90 4.32 4.02
CA ILE A 137 -2.43 4.76 2.72
C ILE A 137 -3.68 5.58 2.96
N GLN A 138 -3.77 6.75 2.31
CA GLN A 138 -4.96 7.58 2.43
C GLN A 138 -5.19 8.35 1.15
N LEU A 139 -6.41 8.80 0.96
CA LEU A 139 -6.80 9.64 -0.17
C LEU A 139 -6.88 11.08 0.31
N THR A 140 -6.56 12.02 -0.59
CA THR A 140 -6.67 13.45 -0.28
C THR A 140 -7.47 14.15 -1.35
N GLY A 141 -8.16 15.27 -0.96
CA GLY A 141 -8.93 16.09 -1.89
C GLY A 141 -10.01 15.31 -2.62
N PRO A 142 -10.76 15.93 -3.49
CA PRO A 142 -11.15 17.29 -3.51
C PRO A 142 -12.03 17.62 -2.37
#